data_0b08efd0a81f04a00536e5789827df97
#
_entry.id   0b08efd0a81f04a00536e5789827df97
#
_cell.length_a   1.000
_cell.length_b   1.000
_cell.length_c   1.000
_cell.angle_alpha   90.00
_cell.angle_beta   90.00
_cell.angle_gamma   90.00
#
_symmetry.space_group_name_H-M   'P 1'
#
loop_
_entity.id
_entity.type
_entity.pdbx_description
1 polymer ?
#
loop_
_entity_poly.entity_id
_entity_poly.type
_entity_poly.pdbx_seq_one_letter_code
_entity_poly.pdbx_strand_id
1 'polypeptide(L)'
;MMPLENASVNSATALKCTLAGEVLRSFGTLRFAATGWSMLPAVWPGDTLVVERVSGKQVRIGDIVLVGRQSRLCAHRVIRAGGNPENPQWITQGDALPAPDRPVAGNELLGRVAYLIRAGKCIAVPAELSVVEHLIAKIVRHSVPAARALVYLHRMVQTPEEPVLPCQG
;
A
#
# COMPACT_ATOMS: atom_id res chain seq x y z
N MET A 1 -16.00 -14.62 -29.31
CA MET A 1 -14.55 -14.39 -29.53
C MET A 1 -14.09 -13.49 -28.39
N MET A 2 -13.63 -14.07 -27.28
CA MET A 2 -13.17 -13.31 -26.11
C MET A 2 -11.75 -12.81 -26.34
N PRO A 3 -11.40 -11.59 -25.95
CA PRO A 3 -10.09 -11.01 -26.24
C PRO A 3 -8.99 -11.69 -25.39
N LEU A 4 -7.98 -12.18 -26.06
CA LEU A 4 -6.78 -12.82 -25.50
C LEU A 4 -5.92 -11.87 -24.63
N GLU A 5 -6.18 -10.59 -24.67
CA GLU A 5 -5.46 -9.55 -23.94
C GLU A 5 -5.70 -9.59 -22.40
N ASN A 6 -6.91 -9.97 -21.96
CA ASN A 6 -7.23 -10.07 -20.55
C ASN A 6 -6.56 -11.25 -19.82
N ALA A 7 -6.22 -12.32 -20.55
CA ALA A 7 -5.58 -13.49 -19.97
C ALA A 7 -4.10 -13.23 -19.64
N SER A 8 -3.39 -12.48 -20.48
CA SER A 8 -1.96 -12.18 -20.29
C SER A 8 -1.74 -11.18 -19.14
N VAL A 9 -2.60 -10.18 -19.00
CA VAL A 9 -2.55 -9.19 -17.91
C VAL A 9 -2.85 -9.86 -16.57
N ASN A 10 -3.82 -10.76 -16.50
CA ASN A 10 -4.13 -11.52 -15.29
C ASN A 10 -2.98 -12.45 -14.89
N SER A 11 -2.33 -13.10 -15.84
CA SER A 11 -1.19 -13.97 -15.60
C SER A 11 0.02 -13.21 -15.04
N ALA A 12 0.38 -12.07 -15.64
CA ALA A 12 1.48 -11.22 -15.17
C ALA A 12 1.24 -10.66 -13.75
N THR A 13 -0.02 -10.33 -13.44
CA THR A 13 -0.36 -9.78 -12.13
C THR A 13 -0.41 -10.86 -11.05
N ALA A 14 -0.88 -12.07 -11.40
CA ALA A 14 -0.81 -13.23 -10.51
C ALA A 14 0.64 -13.58 -10.15
N LEU A 15 1.52 -13.55 -11.14
CA LEU A 15 2.95 -13.77 -10.93
C LEU A 15 3.57 -12.74 -9.96
N LYS A 16 3.18 -11.46 -10.06
CA LYS A 16 3.65 -10.42 -9.13
C LYS A 16 3.25 -10.71 -7.69
N CYS A 17 2.03 -11.16 -7.44
CA CYS A 17 1.58 -11.53 -6.09
C CYS A 17 2.38 -12.70 -5.53
N THR A 18 2.59 -13.74 -6.34
CA THR A 18 3.38 -14.91 -5.94
C THR A 18 4.82 -14.54 -5.65
N LEU A 19 5.46 -13.78 -6.54
CA LEU A 19 6.84 -13.31 -6.36
C LEU A 19 6.99 -12.43 -5.11
N ALA A 20 6.06 -11.51 -4.86
CA ALA A 20 6.08 -10.67 -3.67
C ALA A 20 6.03 -11.53 -2.39
N GLY A 21 5.15 -12.53 -2.36
CA GLY A 21 5.07 -13.47 -1.24
C GLY A 21 6.34 -14.30 -1.06
N GLU A 22 6.96 -14.78 -2.15
CA GLU A 22 8.22 -15.53 -2.10
C GLU A 22 9.38 -14.66 -1.62
N VAL A 23 9.52 -13.45 -2.15
CA VAL A 23 10.56 -12.49 -1.71
C VAL A 23 10.42 -12.19 -0.23
N LEU A 24 9.22 -11.90 0.25
CA LEU A 24 8.98 -11.64 1.68
C LEU A 24 9.26 -12.87 2.55
N ARG A 25 8.97 -14.08 2.07
CA ARG A 25 9.29 -15.32 2.81
C ARG A 25 10.79 -15.58 2.87
N SER A 26 11.50 -15.33 1.79
CA SER A 26 12.94 -15.67 1.66
C SER A 26 13.85 -14.61 2.27
N PHE A 27 13.51 -13.33 2.11
CA PHE A 27 14.37 -12.20 2.47
C PHE A 27 13.83 -11.36 3.64
N GLY A 28 12.59 -11.59 4.07
CA GLY A 28 11.95 -10.85 5.15
C GLY A 28 11.49 -9.45 4.77
N THR A 29 12.00 -8.88 3.69
CA THR A 29 11.68 -7.53 3.23
C THR A 29 11.44 -7.47 1.72
N LEU A 30 10.60 -6.51 1.29
CA LEU A 30 10.31 -6.24 -0.12
C LEU A 30 10.19 -4.74 -0.33
N ARG A 31 10.79 -4.23 -1.42
CA ARG A 31 10.54 -2.86 -1.90
C ARG A 31 9.50 -2.90 -3.00
N PHE A 32 8.45 -2.11 -2.84
CA PHE A 32 7.30 -2.07 -3.73
C PHE A 32 6.96 -0.63 -4.10
N ALA A 33 6.95 -0.31 -5.39
CA ALA A 33 6.62 1.03 -5.87
C ALA A 33 5.11 1.28 -5.83
N ALA A 34 4.68 2.33 -5.16
CA ALA A 34 3.30 2.79 -5.18
C ALA A 34 2.97 3.45 -6.52
N THR A 35 1.93 2.96 -7.19
CA THR A 35 1.47 3.49 -8.48
C THR A 35 0.07 4.09 -8.40
N GLY A 36 -0.72 3.67 -7.41
CA GLY A 36 -2.09 4.11 -7.18
C GLY A 36 -2.19 5.36 -6.29
N TRP A 37 -3.37 5.93 -6.25
CA TRP A 37 -3.72 7.11 -5.44
C TRP A 37 -4.63 6.76 -4.25
N SER A 38 -4.95 5.48 -4.04
CA SER A 38 -5.89 5.03 -2.99
C SER A 38 -5.44 5.36 -1.57
N MET A 39 -4.13 5.56 -1.37
CA MET A 39 -3.52 5.85 -0.06
C MET A 39 -3.12 7.32 0.11
N LEU A 40 -3.57 8.21 -0.78
CA LEU A 40 -3.35 9.64 -0.58
C LEU A 40 -4.05 10.14 0.70
N PRO A 41 -3.40 11.06 1.43
CA PRO A 41 -2.10 11.66 1.19
C PRO A 41 -0.93 10.94 1.88
N ALA A 42 -1.18 9.85 2.63
CA ALA A 42 -0.13 9.15 3.36
C ALA A 42 0.93 8.54 2.41
N VAL A 43 0.48 7.91 1.34
CA VAL A 43 1.35 7.31 0.31
C VAL A 43 1.03 7.95 -1.04
N TRP A 44 2.08 8.40 -1.73
CA TRP A 44 1.96 9.04 -3.04
C TRP A 44 2.41 8.11 -4.16
N PRO A 45 1.84 8.25 -5.37
CA PRO A 45 2.38 7.58 -6.55
C PRO A 45 3.83 7.99 -6.79
N GLY A 46 4.72 7.01 -6.84
CA GLY A 46 6.17 7.20 -6.93
C GLY A 46 6.91 6.92 -5.63
N ASP A 47 6.23 6.87 -4.49
CA ASP A 47 6.84 6.40 -3.25
C ASP A 47 7.27 4.94 -3.37
N THR A 48 8.37 4.57 -2.75
CA THR A 48 8.75 3.17 -2.55
C THR A 48 8.34 2.75 -1.15
N LEU A 49 7.45 1.77 -1.07
CA LEU A 49 7.07 1.12 0.18
C LEU A 49 8.12 0.08 0.54
N VAL A 50 8.65 0.16 1.73
CA VAL A 50 9.48 -0.91 2.30
C VAL A 50 8.59 -1.76 3.19
N VAL A 51 8.32 -2.95 2.72
CA VAL A 51 7.43 -3.92 3.36
C VAL A 51 8.26 -4.95 4.10
N GLU A 52 7.92 -5.22 5.34
CA GLU A 52 8.51 -6.28 6.13
C GLU A 52 7.53 -7.44 6.32
N ARG A 53 8.06 -8.64 6.39
CA ARG A 53 7.27 -9.81 6.75
C ARG A 53 6.91 -9.74 8.24
N VAL A 54 5.63 -9.85 8.54
CA VAL A 54 5.12 -9.89 9.92
C VAL A 54 4.16 -11.04 10.09
N SER A 55 4.07 -11.55 11.32
CA SER A 55 2.97 -12.45 11.67
C SER A 55 1.68 -11.66 11.83
N GLY A 56 0.53 -12.29 11.57
CA GLY A 56 -0.76 -11.63 11.76
C GLY A 56 -0.95 -11.06 13.17
N LYS A 57 -0.35 -11.68 14.20
CA LYS A 57 -0.42 -11.20 15.59
C LYS A 57 0.30 -9.86 15.83
N GLN A 58 1.19 -9.47 14.92
CA GLN A 58 1.95 -8.22 15.00
C GLN A 58 1.26 -7.06 14.28
N VAL A 59 0.24 -7.36 13.48
CA VAL A 59 -0.52 -6.34 12.74
C VAL A 59 -1.49 -5.62 13.66
N ARG A 60 -1.46 -4.30 13.64
CA ARG A 60 -2.27 -3.41 14.47
C ARG A 60 -3.18 -2.53 13.60
N ILE A 61 -4.23 -2.01 14.21
CA ILE A 61 -5.04 -0.95 13.60
C ILE A 61 -4.14 0.27 13.38
N GLY A 62 -4.24 0.87 12.20
CA GLY A 62 -3.37 1.96 11.75
C GLY A 62 -2.22 1.51 10.85
N ASP A 63 -1.77 0.25 10.94
CA ASP A 63 -0.72 -0.27 10.05
C ASP A 63 -1.17 -0.23 8.58
N ILE A 64 -0.26 0.11 7.68
CA ILE A 64 -0.45 -0.11 6.24
C ILE A 64 0.09 -1.50 5.92
N VAL A 65 -0.75 -2.35 5.36
CA VAL A 65 -0.41 -3.73 5.03
C VAL A 65 -0.45 -3.98 3.53
N LEU A 66 0.48 -4.80 3.04
CA LEU A 66 0.47 -5.29 1.67
C LEU A 66 -0.39 -6.55 1.60
N VAL A 67 -1.40 -6.50 0.77
CA VAL A 67 -2.37 -7.57 0.55
C VAL A 67 -2.25 -8.08 -0.87
N GLY A 68 -2.17 -9.40 -1.03
CA GLY A 68 -2.22 -10.09 -2.32
C GLY A 68 -3.57 -10.80 -2.50
N ARG A 69 -4.43 -10.28 -3.37
CA ARG A 69 -5.76 -10.82 -3.61
C ARG A 69 -6.14 -10.75 -5.08
N GLN A 70 -6.75 -11.83 -5.61
CA GLN A 70 -7.24 -11.87 -7.00
C GLN A 70 -6.19 -11.38 -8.01
N SER A 71 -4.96 -11.86 -7.85
CA SER A 71 -3.84 -11.47 -8.69
C SER A 71 -3.46 -9.97 -8.61
N ARG A 72 -3.87 -9.26 -7.58
CA ARG A 72 -3.52 -7.84 -7.37
C ARG A 72 -2.79 -7.65 -6.04
N LEU A 73 -1.81 -6.76 -6.06
CA LEU A 73 -1.17 -6.25 -4.85
C LEU A 73 -1.79 -4.89 -4.52
N CYS A 74 -2.24 -4.73 -3.29
CA CYS A 74 -2.66 -3.43 -2.78
C CYS A 74 -2.06 -3.20 -1.40
N ALA A 75 -1.72 -1.95 -1.12
CA ALA A 75 -1.27 -1.51 0.20
C ALA A 75 -2.36 -0.61 0.78
N HIS A 76 -3.02 -1.05 1.86
CA HIS A 76 -4.11 -0.32 2.49
C HIS A 76 -3.96 -0.32 4.00
N ARG A 77 -4.59 0.65 4.67
CA ARG A 77 -4.55 0.81 6.11
C ARG A 77 -5.52 -0.14 6.81
N VAL A 78 -5.06 -0.80 7.86
CA VAL A 78 -5.92 -1.60 8.75
C VAL A 78 -6.79 -0.66 9.58
N ILE A 79 -8.10 -0.74 9.39
CA ILE A 79 -9.08 0.07 10.12
C ILE A 79 -9.81 -0.74 11.19
N ARG A 80 -9.78 -2.06 11.09
CA ARG A 80 -10.38 -2.97 12.08
C ARG A 80 -9.65 -4.31 12.07
N ALA A 81 -9.46 -4.86 13.25
CA ALA A 81 -8.99 -6.23 13.44
C ALA A 81 -10.12 -7.06 14.07
N GLY A 82 -10.24 -8.31 13.64
CA GLY A 82 -11.27 -9.24 14.10
C GLY A 82 -10.87 -10.68 13.82
N GLY A 83 -11.84 -11.60 13.87
CA GLY A 83 -11.59 -13.02 13.78
C GLY A 83 -11.20 -13.63 15.13
N ASN A 84 -10.82 -14.90 15.11
CA ASN A 84 -10.28 -15.58 16.29
C ASN A 84 -8.74 -15.68 16.20
N PRO A 85 -8.04 -16.03 17.30
CA PRO A 85 -6.58 -16.13 17.30
C PRO A 85 -6.00 -17.11 16.28
N GLU A 86 -6.77 -18.12 15.88
CA GLU A 86 -6.37 -19.14 14.91
C GLU A 86 -6.65 -18.71 13.47
N ASN A 87 -7.65 -17.84 13.27
CA ASN A 87 -8.01 -17.30 11.97
C ASN A 87 -8.26 -15.79 12.07
N PRO A 88 -7.18 -15.00 12.24
CA PRO A 88 -7.28 -13.56 12.32
C PRO A 88 -7.73 -12.97 10.99
N GLN A 89 -8.55 -11.93 11.04
CA GLN A 89 -9.05 -11.20 9.90
C GLN A 89 -8.86 -9.70 10.11
N TRP A 90 -8.60 -8.99 9.05
CA TRP A 90 -8.46 -7.53 9.07
C TRP A 90 -9.39 -6.90 8.05
N ILE A 91 -9.93 -5.75 8.39
CA ILE A 91 -10.60 -4.89 7.43
C ILE A 91 -9.64 -3.76 7.13
N THR A 92 -9.30 -3.62 5.85
CA THR A 92 -8.43 -2.57 5.35
C THR A 92 -9.23 -1.54 4.57
N GLN A 93 -8.65 -0.35 4.41
CA GLN A 93 -9.21 0.71 3.57
C GLN A 93 -8.09 1.58 3.04
N GLY A 94 -8.18 1.98 1.78
CA GLY A 94 -7.35 3.04 1.25
C GLY A 94 -7.76 4.38 1.85
N ASP A 95 -6.81 5.20 2.28
CA ASP A 95 -7.06 6.49 2.94
C ASP A 95 -7.96 7.42 2.11
N ALA A 96 -7.81 7.35 0.78
CA ALA A 96 -8.63 8.10 -0.19
C ALA A 96 -9.82 7.31 -0.76
N LEU A 97 -10.12 6.12 -0.26
CA LEU A 97 -11.25 5.32 -0.75
C LEU A 97 -12.51 5.52 0.11
N PRO A 98 -13.72 5.54 -0.52
CA PRO A 98 -14.96 5.79 0.20
C PRO A 98 -15.44 4.60 1.04
N ALA A 99 -15.03 3.39 0.68
CA ALA A 99 -15.50 2.16 1.32
C ALA A 99 -14.34 1.28 1.78
N PRO A 100 -14.53 0.55 2.88
CA PRO A 100 -13.61 -0.49 3.30
C PRO A 100 -13.49 -1.62 2.28
N ASP A 101 -12.37 -2.30 2.32
CA ASP A 101 -12.17 -3.54 1.59
C ASP A 101 -12.95 -4.69 2.25
N ARG A 102 -13.12 -5.77 1.50
CA ARG A 102 -13.59 -7.03 2.09
C ARG A 102 -12.56 -7.55 3.11
N PRO A 103 -13.01 -8.28 4.14
CA PRO A 103 -12.10 -8.85 5.13
C PRO A 103 -10.91 -9.55 4.48
N VAL A 104 -9.72 -9.26 4.98
CA VAL A 104 -8.44 -9.84 4.56
C VAL A 104 -8.16 -11.03 5.45
N ALA A 105 -7.97 -12.20 4.85
CA ALA A 105 -7.57 -13.42 5.56
C ALA A 105 -6.05 -13.47 5.75
N GLY A 106 -5.59 -14.28 6.70
CA GLY A 106 -4.16 -14.39 7.03
C GLY A 106 -3.27 -14.79 5.86
N ASN A 107 -3.76 -15.62 4.93
CA ASN A 107 -3.04 -16.05 3.73
C ASN A 107 -2.97 -14.98 2.62
N GLU A 108 -3.80 -13.95 2.69
CA GLU A 108 -3.79 -12.82 1.76
C GLU A 108 -2.87 -11.68 2.26
N LEU A 109 -2.57 -11.67 3.56
CA LEU A 109 -1.67 -10.70 4.18
C LEU A 109 -0.21 -11.09 3.87
N LEU A 110 0.48 -10.27 3.09
CA LEU A 110 1.87 -10.53 2.70
C LEU A 110 2.88 -9.91 3.66
N GLY A 111 2.60 -8.69 4.16
CA GLY A 111 3.49 -8.00 5.07
C GLY A 111 2.96 -6.63 5.49
N ARG A 112 3.73 -5.93 6.32
CA ARG A 112 3.44 -4.58 6.81
C ARG A 112 4.43 -3.58 6.22
N VAL A 113 4.00 -2.39 5.87
CA VAL A 113 4.86 -1.30 5.46
C VAL A 113 5.59 -0.76 6.69
N ALA A 114 6.90 -0.92 6.72
CA ALA A 114 7.75 -0.42 7.80
C ALA A 114 8.00 1.08 7.67
N TYR A 115 8.32 1.53 6.45
CA TYR A 115 8.53 2.94 6.12
C TYR A 115 8.38 3.16 4.60
N LEU A 116 8.39 4.43 4.21
CA LEU A 116 8.34 4.88 2.82
C LEU A 116 9.67 5.51 2.43
N ILE A 117 10.03 5.42 1.17
CA ILE A 117 11.09 6.23 0.58
C ILE A 117 10.44 7.18 -0.44
N ARG A 118 10.56 8.48 -0.20
CA ARG A 118 10.05 9.57 -1.05
C ARG A 118 11.19 10.53 -1.37
N ALA A 119 11.46 10.75 -2.64
CA ALA A 119 12.58 11.58 -3.08
C ALA A 119 13.91 11.24 -2.33
N GLY A 120 14.21 9.94 -2.22
CA GLY A 120 15.41 9.44 -1.52
C GLY A 120 15.37 9.49 0.02
N LYS A 121 14.37 10.12 0.63
CA LYS A 121 14.27 10.26 2.10
C LYS A 121 13.38 9.18 2.70
N CYS A 122 13.81 8.61 3.84
CA CYS A 122 12.99 7.68 4.61
C CYS A 122 11.93 8.43 5.42
N ILE A 123 10.69 8.01 5.26
CA ILE A 123 9.53 8.61 5.94
C ILE A 123 8.83 7.52 6.74
N ALA A 124 8.64 7.78 8.03
CA ALA A 124 7.84 6.90 8.89
C ALA A 124 6.38 6.89 8.42
N VAL A 125 5.76 5.71 8.46
CA VAL A 125 4.33 5.58 8.18
C VAL A 125 3.54 6.03 9.39
N PRO A 126 2.72 7.11 9.30
CA PRO A 126 1.88 7.50 10.42
C PRO A 126 0.76 6.47 10.62
N ALA A 127 0.55 6.03 11.87
CA ALA A 127 -0.55 5.13 12.21
C ALA A 127 -1.93 5.79 12.00
N GLU A 128 -1.99 7.11 12.15
CA GLU A 128 -3.18 7.93 11.93
C GLU A 128 -2.85 9.12 11.04
N LEU A 129 -3.80 9.53 10.24
CA LEU A 129 -3.69 10.75 9.44
C LEU A 129 -3.89 11.96 10.35
N SER A 130 -3.13 13.02 10.11
CA SER A 130 -3.38 14.34 10.72
C SER A 130 -4.72 14.92 10.22
N VAL A 131 -5.23 15.95 10.90
CA VAL A 131 -6.48 16.62 10.50
C VAL A 131 -6.43 17.12 9.05
N VAL A 132 -5.29 17.70 8.66
CA VAL A 132 -5.07 18.19 7.29
C VAL A 132 -5.08 17.05 6.28
N GLU A 133 -4.41 15.95 6.60
CA GLU A 133 -4.37 14.76 5.74
C GLU A 133 -5.76 14.11 5.60
N HIS A 134 -6.55 14.09 6.66
CA HIS A 134 -7.95 13.67 6.59
C HIS A 134 -8.78 14.54 5.65
N LEU A 135 -8.59 15.87 5.68
CA LEU A 135 -9.28 16.79 4.78
C LEU A 135 -8.87 16.54 3.32
N ILE A 136 -7.57 16.37 3.06
CA ILE A 136 -7.05 16.04 1.73
C ILE A 136 -7.63 14.70 1.25
N ALA A 137 -7.59 13.67 2.10
CA ALA A 137 -8.16 12.37 1.79
C ALA A 137 -9.65 12.47 1.43
N LYS A 138 -10.40 13.27 2.17
CA LYS A 138 -11.84 13.53 1.92
C LYS A 138 -12.07 14.20 0.56
N ILE A 139 -11.27 15.20 0.21
CA ILE A 139 -11.35 15.89 -1.10
C ILE A 139 -11.04 14.92 -2.23
N VAL A 140 -9.95 14.17 -2.11
CA VAL A 140 -9.51 13.17 -3.11
C VAL A 140 -10.55 12.07 -3.29
N ARG A 141 -11.18 11.62 -2.20
CA ARG A 141 -12.25 10.60 -2.21
C ARG A 141 -13.45 10.97 -3.08
N HIS A 142 -13.80 12.25 -3.12
CA HIS A 142 -14.97 12.72 -3.84
C HIS A 142 -14.67 13.31 -5.22
N SER A 143 -13.40 13.45 -5.60
CA SER A 143 -13.02 14.12 -6.84
C SER A 143 -11.78 13.50 -7.50
N VAL A 144 -12.02 12.68 -8.52
CA VAL A 144 -10.92 12.13 -9.34
C VAL A 144 -10.07 13.23 -10.00
N PRO A 145 -10.65 14.34 -10.52
CA PRO A 145 -9.86 15.46 -11.02
C PRO A 145 -8.97 16.08 -9.94
N ALA A 146 -9.47 16.24 -8.71
CA ALA A 146 -8.67 16.75 -7.59
C ALA A 146 -7.51 15.83 -7.24
N ALA A 147 -7.73 14.51 -7.25
CA ALA A 147 -6.67 13.53 -7.06
C ALA A 147 -5.56 13.68 -8.12
N ARG A 148 -5.94 13.81 -9.38
CA ARG A 148 -4.99 13.99 -10.49
C ARG A 148 -4.22 15.30 -10.39
N ALA A 149 -4.91 16.41 -10.10
CA ALA A 149 -4.29 17.71 -9.91
C ALA A 149 -3.29 17.69 -8.74
N LEU A 150 -3.68 17.08 -7.63
CA LEU A 150 -2.84 16.96 -6.45
C LEU A 150 -1.56 16.15 -6.73
N VAL A 151 -1.68 15.01 -7.42
CA VAL A 151 -0.54 14.19 -7.84
C VAL A 151 0.36 14.95 -8.80
N TYR A 152 -0.21 15.69 -9.74
CA TYR A 152 0.54 16.51 -10.69
C TYR A 152 1.35 17.61 -9.98
N LEU A 153 0.71 18.36 -9.09
CA LEU A 153 1.37 19.39 -8.27
C LEU A 153 2.48 18.81 -7.40
N HIS A 154 2.21 17.66 -6.77
CA HIS A 154 3.21 16.98 -5.95
C HIS A 154 4.46 16.60 -6.75
N ARG A 155 4.28 16.09 -7.96
CA ARG A 155 5.40 15.75 -8.86
C ARG A 155 6.22 16.95 -9.29
N MET A 156 5.59 18.11 -9.46
CA MET A 156 6.29 19.35 -9.83
C MET A 156 7.16 19.90 -8.69
N VAL A 157 6.75 19.65 -7.44
CA VAL A 157 7.47 20.13 -6.24
C VAL A 157 8.60 19.17 -5.86
N GLN A 158 8.53 17.91 -6.28
CA GLN A 158 9.62 16.95 -6.05
C GLN A 158 10.72 17.15 -7.10
N THR A 159 11.69 18.01 -6.80
CA THR A 159 12.96 18.04 -7.52
C THR A 159 13.72 16.72 -7.27
N PRO A 160 14.34 16.11 -8.30
CA PRO A 160 15.18 14.93 -8.09
C PRO A 160 16.41 15.37 -7.28
N GLU A 161 16.46 15.02 -6.00
CA GLU A 161 17.68 15.11 -5.19
C GLU A 161 18.46 13.79 -5.32
N GLU A 162 19.80 13.91 -5.24
CA GLU A 162 20.77 12.82 -5.37
C GLU A 162 20.46 11.60 -4.47
N PRO A 163 20.96 10.40 -4.86
CA PRO A 163 20.68 9.17 -4.11
C PRO A 163 21.26 9.24 -2.69
N VAL A 164 20.38 9.28 -1.72
CA VAL A 164 20.74 9.21 -0.29
C VAL A 164 20.95 7.75 0.12
N LEU A 165 21.99 7.54 0.93
CA LEU A 165 22.41 6.27 1.51
C LEU A 165 21.25 5.50 2.17
N PRO A 166 21.34 4.15 2.24
CA PRO A 166 20.27 3.32 2.77
C PRO A 166 19.96 3.68 4.21
N CYS A 167 18.65 3.74 4.51
CA CYS A 167 18.16 3.84 5.88
C CYS A 167 18.68 2.65 6.69
N GLN A 168 19.59 2.90 7.62
CA GLN A 168 20.01 1.90 8.60
C GLN A 168 18.93 1.88 9.68
N GLY A 169 18.24 0.73 9.79
CA GLY A 169 17.33 0.42 10.87
C GLY A 169 18.08 -0.17 12.07
#